data_bbca096e9e432aaec8dec9f7de503ea1
#
_entry.id   bbca096e9e432aaec8dec9f7de503ea1
#
_cell.length_a   1.000
_cell.length_b   1.000
_cell.length_c   1.000
_cell.angle_alpha   90.00
_cell.angle_beta   90.00
_cell.angle_gamma   90.00
#
_symmetry.space_group_name_H-M   'P 1'
#
loop_
_entity.id
_entity.type
_entity.pdbx_description
1 polymer ?
#
loop_
_entity_poly.entity_id
_entity_poly.type
_entity_poly.pdbx_seq_one_letter_code
_entity_poly.pdbx_strand_id
1 'polypeptide(L)'
;MAESRLPHIVLFSGGTACRSTNLALLSKPVRLTRIVPAWDSGGSSKVIRESLGVLAVGDIRQALMTMAHGEGRAGDVVKVCNTRLSDGADPRDAFCEFEFYAEGRHPLLERMSPGLRAAILNYLNLFRSRAGENFDYRNGSIGNFILTGAYLAHNKDINTAIFVFRKICGIAGNVWPASLQNDIELSAVLKNGKQLPQQHLITTMGEADSAAGIERIALTADKASAGIXXXXXXXXXXXXXXXXXXXXXXXXXXXGVAEAVAGNRLAGKVFVGNILQCRETRGRDLADLLGSFAATWRERTSGAAVPLTHVVANRQFLPFEKRLGSTPYMPNGAIREMCADLGAELLLGEYEDAWQRGQHDGEAVADILTALLPA
;
A
#
# COMPACT_ATOMS: atom_id res chain seq x y z
N MET A 1 -11.17 11.21 23.97
CA MET A 1 -12.36 10.34 24.11
C MET A 1 -13.31 10.41 22.93
N ALA A 2 -13.36 11.52 22.20
CA ALA A 2 -14.23 11.65 21.00
C ALA A 2 -13.80 10.79 19.82
N GLU A 3 -12.50 10.62 19.61
CA GLU A 3 -11.96 9.83 18.49
C GLU A 3 -12.34 8.37 18.53
N SER A 4 -12.59 7.81 19.71
CA SER A 4 -12.90 6.38 19.83
C SER A 4 -14.31 6.03 19.34
N ARG A 5 -15.15 7.02 19.12
CA ARG A 5 -16.54 6.83 18.66
C ARG A 5 -16.72 6.93 17.16
N LEU A 6 -15.69 7.43 16.44
CA LEU A 6 -15.81 7.58 14.99
C LEU A 6 -15.78 6.20 14.30
N PRO A 7 -16.57 6.03 13.23
CA PRO A 7 -16.50 4.79 12.45
C PRO A 7 -15.09 4.57 11.91
N HIS A 8 -14.71 3.31 11.79
CA HIS A 8 -13.35 2.97 11.41
C HIS A 8 -13.35 2.30 10.04
N ILE A 9 -12.64 2.89 9.09
CA ILE A 9 -12.43 2.32 7.76
C ILE A 9 -11.02 1.75 7.69
N VAL A 10 -10.92 0.50 7.28
CA VAL A 10 -9.64 -0.19 7.08
C VAL A 10 -9.49 -0.47 5.58
N LEU A 11 -8.43 0.07 4.98
CA LEU A 11 -8.14 -0.13 3.55
C LEU A 11 -6.97 -1.08 3.37
N PHE A 12 -7.18 -2.16 2.65
CA PHE A 12 -6.11 -3.05 2.19
C PHE A 12 -5.67 -2.57 0.81
N SER A 13 -4.42 -2.13 0.68
CA SER A 13 -3.93 -1.57 -0.59
C SER A 13 -2.42 -1.56 -0.63
N GLY A 14 -1.84 -1.37 -1.81
CA GLY A 14 -0.40 -1.12 -1.94
C GLY A 14 -0.02 0.26 -1.40
N GLY A 15 1.27 0.49 -1.24
CA GLY A 15 1.77 1.71 -0.61
C GLY A 15 1.38 2.99 -1.35
N THR A 16 1.49 3.02 -2.66
CA THR A 16 1.24 4.22 -3.46
C THR A 16 -0.24 4.43 -3.83
N ALA A 17 -1.08 3.43 -3.59
CA ALA A 17 -2.46 3.44 -4.07
C ALA A 17 -3.36 4.36 -3.25
N CYS A 18 -4.45 4.79 -3.86
CA CYS A 18 -5.60 5.38 -3.17
C CYS A 18 -5.35 6.76 -2.56
N ARG A 19 -4.37 7.55 -3.08
CA ARG A 19 -4.08 8.86 -2.50
C ARG A 19 -5.33 9.75 -2.43
N SER A 20 -6.06 9.90 -3.54
CA SER A 20 -7.24 10.77 -3.58
C SER A 20 -8.32 10.30 -2.61
N THR A 21 -8.55 8.99 -2.55
CA THR A 21 -9.52 8.40 -1.62
C THR A 21 -9.08 8.58 -0.17
N ASN A 22 -7.78 8.39 0.11
CA ASN A 22 -7.24 8.58 1.46
C ASN A 22 -7.48 10.00 1.96
N LEU A 23 -7.15 11.00 1.12
CA LEU A 23 -7.30 12.41 1.50
C LEU A 23 -8.77 12.76 1.67
N ALA A 24 -9.63 12.25 0.79
CA ALA A 24 -11.08 12.48 0.93
C ALA A 24 -11.64 11.86 2.22
N LEU A 25 -11.23 10.64 2.54
CA LEU A 25 -11.67 9.98 3.78
C LEU A 25 -11.17 10.71 5.02
N LEU A 26 -9.95 11.24 4.99
CA LEU A 26 -9.40 11.98 6.12
C LEU A 26 -10.12 13.29 6.38
N SER A 27 -10.86 13.82 5.39
CA SER A 27 -11.68 15.01 5.57
C SER A 27 -13.07 14.71 6.15
N LYS A 28 -13.42 13.43 6.31
CA LYS A 28 -14.71 12.98 6.82
C LYS A 28 -14.59 12.53 8.28
N PRO A 29 -15.69 12.44 9.03
CA PRO A 29 -15.62 12.01 10.44
C PRO A 29 -15.46 10.48 10.55
N VAL A 30 -14.33 9.98 10.08
CA VAL A 30 -13.97 8.55 10.17
C VAL A 30 -12.51 8.42 10.61
N ARG A 31 -12.19 7.29 11.22
CA ARG A 31 -10.80 6.90 11.43
C ARG A 31 -10.37 6.05 10.25
N LEU A 32 -9.16 6.31 9.73
CA LEU A 32 -8.63 5.60 8.57
C LEU A 32 -7.37 4.83 8.96
N THR A 33 -7.35 3.54 8.68
CA THR A 33 -6.15 2.69 8.79
C THR A 33 -5.93 1.98 7.47
N ARG A 34 -4.67 1.99 7.00
CA ARG A 34 -4.30 1.24 5.80
C ARG A 34 -3.47 0.02 6.22
N ILE A 35 -3.81 -1.13 5.63
CA ILE A 35 -3.00 -2.34 5.77
C ILE A 35 -2.26 -2.52 4.44
N VAL A 36 -0.93 -2.57 4.52
CA VAL A 36 -0.08 -2.55 3.34
C VAL A 36 0.82 -3.80 3.30
N PRO A 37 1.32 -4.17 2.12
CA PRO A 37 2.23 -5.30 2.00
C PRO A 37 3.49 -5.14 2.87
N ALA A 38 4.02 -6.25 3.31
CA ALA A 38 5.27 -6.32 4.07
C ALA A 38 6.38 -7.03 3.27
N TRP A 39 6.18 -7.19 1.96
CA TRP A 39 7.09 -7.96 1.10
C TRP A 39 7.69 -7.11 -0.03
N ASP A 40 7.76 -5.78 0.15
CA ASP A 40 8.39 -4.90 -0.83
C ASP A 40 9.85 -5.31 -1.04
N SER A 41 10.19 -5.69 -2.27
CA SER A 41 11.52 -6.13 -2.65
C SER A 41 12.15 -5.21 -3.70
N GLY A 42 11.67 -3.97 -3.81
CA GLY A 42 12.16 -3.02 -4.81
C GLY A 42 12.93 -1.84 -4.23
N GLY A 43 13.72 -1.21 -5.05
CA GLY A 43 14.38 0.07 -4.79
C GLY A 43 15.06 0.17 -3.44
N SER A 44 14.88 1.32 -2.80
CA SER A 44 15.48 1.66 -1.51
C SER A 44 15.10 0.66 -0.40
N SER A 45 13.87 0.14 -0.42
CA SER A 45 13.40 -0.80 0.59
C SER A 45 14.21 -2.09 0.56
N LYS A 46 14.51 -2.59 -0.64
CA LYS A 46 15.31 -3.81 -0.82
C LYS A 46 16.71 -3.66 -0.20
N VAL A 47 17.39 -2.56 -0.55
CA VAL A 47 18.77 -2.33 -0.08
C VAL A 47 18.80 -2.25 1.45
N ILE A 48 17.85 -1.52 2.04
CA ILE A 48 17.75 -1.40 3.51
C ILE A 48 17.49 -2.77 4.14
N ARG A 49 16.54 -3.51 3.59
CA ARG A 49 16.13 -4.81 4.10
C ARG A 49 17.28 -5.81 4.09
N GLU A 50 18.01 -5.87 2.97
CA GLU A 50 19.14 -6.79 2.81
C GLU A 50 20.32 -6.41 3.69
N SER A 51 20.59 -5.11 3.84
CA SER A 51 21.74 -4.63 4.62
C SER A 51 21.53 -4.76 6.13
N LEU A 52 20.30 -4.52 6.61
CA LEU A 52 20.04 -4.41 8.04
C LEU A 52 19.20 -5.55 8.62
N GLY A 53 18.67 -6.44 7.77
CA GLY A 53 17.79 -7.51 8.24
C GLY A 53 16.53 -6.97 8.89
N VAL A 54 15.93 -5.95 8.32
CA VAL A 54 14.77 -5.27 8.90
C VAL A 54 13.53 -5.43 8.03
N LEU A 55 12.40 -5.04 8.58
CA LEU A 55 11.11 -5.07 7.89
C LEU A 55 11.16 -4.20 6.63
N ALA A 56 10.39 -4.57 5.61
CA ALA A 56 10.25 -3.77 4.39
C ALA A 56 9.48 -2.49 4.71
N VAL A 57 10.15 -1.35 4.70
CA VAL A 57 9.55 -0.06 5.11
C VAL A 57 8.95 0.72 3.94
N GLY A 58 9.24 0.33 2.70
CA GLY A 58 8.88 1.12 1.51
C GLY A 58 7.39 1.35 1.37
N ASP A 59 6.59 0.29 1.41
CA ASP A 59 5.14 0.41 1.28
C ASP A 59 4.53 1.15 2.49
N ILE A 60 5.08 0.94 3.68
CA ILE A 60 4.62 1.64 4.89
C ILE A 60 4.82 3.15 4.72
N ARG A 61 6.06 3.56 4.35
CA ARG A 61 6.37 4.98 4.15
C ARG A 61 5.52 5.57 3.02
N GLN A 62 5.39 4.86 1.90
CA GLN A 62 4.57 5.35 0.78
C GLN A 62 3.11 5.55 1.20
N ALA A 63 2.55 4.59 1.93
CA ALA A 63 1.17 4.70 2.39
C ALA A 63 1.00 5.92 3.30
N LEU A 64 1.95 6.15 4.20
CA LEU A 64 1.93 7.34 5.07
C LEU A 64 2.00 8.61 4.23
N MET A 65 2.85 8.65 3.22
CA MET A 65 2.97 9.83 2.35
C MET A 65 1.71 10.10 1.52
N THR A 66 0.94 9.07 1.17
CA THR A 66 -0.33 9.29 0.43
C THR A 66 -1.41 9.89 1.32
N MET A 67 -1.22 9.89 2.62
CA MET A 67 -2.14 10.50 3.59
C MET A 67 -1.62 11.83 4.13
N ALA A 68 -0.43 12.25 3.74
CA ALA A 68 0.15 13.50 4.25
C ALA A 68 -0.40 14.70 3.48
N HIS A 69 -0.79 15.72 4.23
CA HIS A 69 -1.21 17.01 3.67
C HIS A 69 0.01 17.94 3.60
N GLY A 70 0.48 18.21 2.41
CA GLY A 70 1.69 19.00 2.22
C GLY A 70 1.47 20.50 2.24
N GLU A 71 0.86 21.05 3.30
CA GLU A 71 0.65 22.49 3.43
C GLU A 71 1.51 23.08 4.54
N GLY A 72 2.01 24.28 4.31
CA GLY A 72 2.79 25.02 5.28
C GLY A 72 4.04 24.26 5.71
N ARG A 73 4.32 24.29 7.00
CA ARG A 73 5.51 23.65 7.58
C ARG A 73 5.48 22.13 7.46
N ALA A 74 4.29 21.54 7.48
CA ALA A 74 4.16 20.11 7.22
C ALA A 74 4.61 19.77 5.80
N GLY A 75 4.45 20.69 4.86
CA GLY A 75 4.90 20.51 3.50
C GLY A 75 6.42 20.33 3.38
N ASP A 76 7.21 21.04 4.18
CA ASP A 76 8.67 20.89 4.16
C ASP A 76 9.08 19.48 4.62
N VAL A 77 8.46 18.99 5.68
CA VAL A 77 8.74 17.63 6.18
C VAL A 77 8.36 16.58 5.14
N VAL A 78 7.19 16.74 4.52
CA VAL A 78 6.71 15.81 3.49
C VAL A 78 7.66 15.81 2.28
N LYS A 79 8.15 17.00 1.88
CA LYS A 79 9.14 17.10 0.79
C LYS A 79 10.42 16.33 1.13
N VAL A 80 10.95 16.51 2.34
CA VAL A 80 12.13 15.78 2.80
C VAL A 80 11.87 14.27 2.77
N CYS A 81 10.74 13.83 3.30
CA CYS A 81 10.41 12.40 3.37
C CYS A 81 10.13 11.79 1.98
N ASN A 82 9.78 12.59 0.99
CA ASN A 82 9.58 12.11 -0.38
C ASN A 82 10.83 12.24 -1.26
N THR A 83 11.92 12.78 -0.73
CA THR A 83 13.15 12.96 -1.50
C THR A 83 13.83 11.62 -1.76
N ARG A 84 14.29 11.46 -3.00
CA ARG A 84 15.19 10.37 -3.38
C ARG A 84 16.56 10.94 -3.71
N LEU A 85 17.58 10.24 -3.25
CA LEU A 85 18.97 10.59 -3.52
C LEU A 85 19.34 10.25 -4.97
N SER A 86 20.39 10.86 -5.49
CA SER A 86 20.84 10.65 -6.86
C SER A 86 21.14 9.17 -7.13
N ASP A 87 20.96 8.78 -8.39
CA ASP A 87 21.19 7.41 -8.86
C ASP A 87 22.29 7.38 -9.91
N GLY A 88 23.32 8.23 -9.71
CA GLY A 88 24.45 8.32 -10.61
C GLY A 88 25.41 7.15 -10.49
N ALA A 89 26.39 7.12 -11.38
CA ALA A 89 27.38 6.04 -11.43
C ALA A 89 28.26 6.00 -10.18
N ASP A 90 28.55 7.16 -9.57
CA ASP A 90 29.42 7.24 -8.39
C ASP A 90 28.59 7.19 -7.11
N PRO A 91 28.73 6.12 -6.31
CA PRO A 91 28.01 6.03 -5.02
C PRO A 91 28.32 7.18 -4.05
N ARG A 92 29.46 7.84 -4.20
CA ARG A 92 29.85 8.95 -3.33
C ARG A 92 28.89 10.13 -3.43
N ASP A 93 28.35 10.38 -4.62
CA ASP A 93 27.41 11.50 -4.80
C ASP A 93 26.18 11.33 -3.90
N ALA A 94 25.60 10.15 -3.92
CA ALA A 94 24.42 9.85 -3.07
C ALA A 94 24.80 9.90 -1.58
N PHE A 95 25.97 9.41 -1.22
CA PHE A 95 26.43 9.47 0.17
C PHE A 95 26.58 10.92 0.63
N CYS A 96 27.20 11.77 -0.17
CA CYS A 96 27.35 13.18 0.15
C CYS A 96 26.01 13.89 0.31
N GLU A 97 25.06 13.57 -0.60
CA GLU A 97 23.70 14.08 -0.46
C GLU A 97 23.06 13.63 0.86
N PHE A 98 23.20 12.34 1.19
CA PHE A 98 22.65 11.83 2.44
C PHE A 98 23.27 12.56 3.64
N GLU A 99 24.59 12.75 3.66
CA GLU A 99 25.25 13.47 4.75
C GLU A 99 24.74 14.90 4.88
N PHE A 100 24.47 15.55 3.75
CA PHE A 100 23.91 16.90 3.75
C PHE A 100 22.60 16.96 4.54
N TYR A 101 21.74 15.94 4.34
CA TYR A 101 20.51 15.82 5.15
C TYR A 101 20.82 15.43 6.60
N ALA A 102 21.67 14.44 6.82
CA ALA A 102 21.94 13.92 8.16
C ALA A 102 22.66 14.94 9.07
N GLU A 103 23.38 15.88 8.47
CA GLU A 103 24.03 16.98 9.21
C GLU A 103 23.12 18.20 9.38
N GLY A 104 21.90 18.15 8.84
CA GLY A 104 20.92 19.22 8.98
C GLY A 104 21.19 20.45 8.14
N ARG A 105 22.03 20.32 7.10
CA ARG A 105 22.42 21.47 6.26
C ARG A 105 21.43 21.80 5.16
N HIS A 106 20.47 20.91 4.89
CA HIS A 106 19.48 21.20 3.86
C HIS A 106 18.57 22.35 4.29
N PRO A 107 18.29 23.32 3.42
CA PRO A 107 17.48 24.49 3.80
C PRO A 107 16.09 24.14 4.37
N LEU A 108 15.46 23.07 3.89
CA LEU A 108 14.16 22.66 4.43
C LEU A 108 14.28 22.23 5.90
N LEU A 109 15.40 21.58 6.27
CA LEU A 109 15.65 21.19 7.65
C LEU A 109 15.94 22.40 8.53
N GLU A 110 16.66 23.39 7.98
CA GLU A 110 16.99 24.61 8.72
C GLU A 110 15.73 25.42 9.10
N ARG A 111 14.66 25.31 8.29
CA ARG A 111 13.42 26.03 8.55
C ARG A 111 12.51 25.34 9.56
N MET A 112 12.79 24.08 9.88
CA MET A 112 11.94 23.32 10.80
C MET A 112 12.12 23.78 12.25
N SER A 113 11.12 23.51 13.08
CA SER A 113 11.26 23.75 14.53
C SER A 113 12.41 22.91 15.08
N PRO A 114 13.13 23.40 16.11
CA PRO A 114 14.28 22.68 16.62
C PRO A 114 14.01 21.25 17.07
N GLY A 115 12.87 21.00 17.70
CA GLY A 115 12.51 19.65 18.15
C GLY A 115 12.27 18.69 17.00
N LEU A 116 11.56 19.14 15.97
CA LEU A 116 11.29 18.33 14.80
C LEU A 116 12.59 18.04 14.04
N ARG A 117 13.40 19.07 13.83
CA ARG A 117 14.71 18.93 13.18
C ARG A 117 15.59 17.93 13.95
N ALA A 118 15.66 18.05 15.26
CA ALA A 118 16.47 17.16 16.10
C ALA A 118 16.01 15.70 15.96
N ALA A 119 14.71 15.45 15.94
CA ALA A 119 14.17 14.09 15.77
C ALA A 119 14.58 13.50 14.43
N ILE A 120 14.41 14.24 13.34
CA ILE A 120 14.78 13.78 12.00
C ILE A 120 16.28 13.46 11.94
N LEU A 121 17.11 14.38 12.44
CA LEU A 121 18.57 14.18 12.45
C LEU A 121 18.97 12.97 13.26
N ASN A 122 18.33 12.78 14.42
CA ASN A 122 18.61 11.63 15.27
C ASN A 122 18.36 10.32 14.53
N TYR A 123 17.22 10.22 13.83
CA TYR A 123 16.89 8.99 13.10
C TYR A 123 17.78 8.77 11.89
N LEU A 124 18.13 9.83 11.16
CA LEU A 124 19.05 9.71 10.01
C LEU A 124 20.44 9.27 10.47
N ASN A 125 20.93 9.83 11.58
CA ASN A 125 22.24 9.48 12.10
C ASN A 125 22.28 8.08 12.69
N LEU A 126 21.19 7.65 13.34
CA LEU A 126 21.10 6.27 13.81
C LEU A 126 21.09 5.30 12.62
N PHE A 127 20.33 5.62 11.57
CA PHE A 127 20.36 4.82 10.35
C PHE A 127 21.79 4.70 9.82
N ARG A 128 22.49 5.85 9.69
CA ARG A 128 23.86 5.88 9.17
C ARG A 128 24.79 4.97 9.98
N SER A 129 24.69 5.04 11.30
CA SER A 129 25.57 4.26 12.18
C SER A 129 25.33 2.75 12.06
N ARG A 130 24.08 2.35 11.78
CA ARG A 130 23.75 0.92 11.64
C ARG A 130 23.98 0.40 10.22
N ALA A 131 23.83 1.26 9.22
CA ALA A 131 24.04 0.88 7.82
C ALA A 131 25.51 0.62 7.50
N GLY A 132 26.40 1.35 8.15
CA GLY A 132 27.84 1.16 7.96
C GLY A 132 28.39 1.88 6.73
N GLU A 133 29.70 1.77 6.57
CA GLU A 133 30.42 2.52 5.52
C GLU A 133 30.15 2.03 4.10
N ASN A 134 29.75 0.78 3.95
CA ASN A 134 29.59 0.17 2.63
C ASN A 134 28.15 0.22 2.11
N PHE A 135 27.23 0.90 2.81
CA PHE A 135 25.84 0.99 2.40
C PHE A 135 25.73 1.84 1.13
N ASP A 136 24.98 1.34 0.15
CA ASP A 136 24.76 2.05 -1.11
C ASP A 136 23.54 2.97 -0.98
N TYR A 137 23.78 4.29 -0.91
CA TYR A 137 22.73 5.28 -0.74
C TYR A 137 22.05 5.68 -2.05
N ARG A 138 22.55 5.19 -3.22
CA ARG A 138 21.97 5.59 -4.51
C ARG A 138 20.50 5.26 -4.61
N ASN A 139 19.72 6.19 -5.15
CA ASN A 139 18.26 6.10 -5.27
C ASN A 139 17.56 5.84 -3.94
N GLY A 140 18.24 6.11 -2.83
CA GLY A 140 17.68 5.92 -1.49
C GLY A 140 16.61 6.94 -1.17
N SER A 141 15.63 6.53 -0.42
CA SER A 141 14.55 7.42 0.05
C SER A 141 14.89 7.95 1.44
N ILE A 142 14.97 9.27 1.57
CA ILE A 142 15.20 9.91 2.87
C ILE A 142 14.12 9.49 3.87
N GLY A 143 12.86 9.43 3.43
CA GLY A 143 11.77 8.99 4.29
C GLY A 143 11.93 7.54 4.77
N ASN A 144 12.43 6.65 3.90
CA ASN A 144 12.72 5.27 4.31
C ASN A 144 13.82 5.23 5.38
N PHE A 145 14.85 6.07 5.23
CA PHE A 145 15.94 6.14 6.22
C PHE A 145 15.44 6.67 7.56
N ILE A 146 14.57 7.69 7.55
CA ILE A 146 13.97 8.23 8.79
C ILE A 146 13.12 7.16 9.46
N LEU A 147 12.24 6.50 8.71
CA LEU A 147 11.36 5.48 9.27
C LEU A 147 12.16 4.29 9.82
N THR A 148 13.20 3.86 9.09
CA THR A 148 14.07 2.77 9.56
C THR A 148 14.84 3.20 10.82
N GLY A 149 15.33 4.45 10.86
CA GLY A 149 15.99 4.98 12.05
C GLY A 149 15.07 4.97 13.26
N ALA A 150 13.81 5.39 13.07
CA ALA A 150 12.83 5.34 14.15
C ALA A 150 12.55 3.89 14.59
N TYR A 151 12.44 2.96 13.65
CA TYR A 151 12.26 1.54 13.92
C TYR A 151 13.41 1.00 14.79
N LEU A 152 14.63 1.31 14.40
CA LEU A 152 15.82 0.88 15.15
C LEU A 152 15.91 1.56 16.53
N ALA A 153 15.53 2.83 16.62
CA ALA A 153 15.57 3.58 17.88
C ALA A 153 14.58 3.05 18.92
N HIS A 154 13.50 2.42 18.46
CA HIS A 154 12.42 1.95 19.32
C HIS A 154 12.35 0.42 19.36
N ASN A 155 13.52 -0.22 19.45
CA ASN A 155 13.66 -1.67 19.64
C ASN A 155 12.93 -2.50 18.57
N LYS A 156 12.94 -2.02 17.35
CA LYS A 156 12.28 -2.66 16.21
C LYS A 156 10.76 -2.84 16.43
N ASP A 157 10.16 -1.89 17.14
CA ASP A 157 8.69 -1.83 17.24
C ASP A 157 8.18 -0.93 16.11
N ILE A 158 7.65 -1.57 15.06
CA ILE A 158 7.16 -0.83 13.89
C ILE A 158 5.97 0.08 14.23
N ASN A 159 5.14 -0.32 15.19
CA ASN A 159 3.98 0.50 15.57
C ASN A 159 4.43 1.82 16.20
N THR A 160 5.44 1.77 17.07
CA THR A 160 6.03 2.99 17.65
C THR A 160 6.70 3.84 16.58
N ALA A 161 7.45 3.21 15.66
CA ALA A 161 8.09 3.94 14.56
C ALA A 161 7.07 4.65 13.68
N ILE A 162 5.97 3.98 13.33
CA ILE A 162 4.88 4.56 12.55
C ILE A 162 4.25 5.73 13.31
N PHE A 163 3.97 5.55 14.60
CA PHE A 163 3.39 6.60 15.44
C PHE A 163 4.27 7.85 15.42
N VAL A 164 5.57 7.67 15.64
CA VAL A 164 6.53 8.79 15.63
C VAL A 164 6.58 9.45 14.25
N PHE A 165 6.66 8.66 13.19
CA PHE A 165 6.70 9.18 11.82
C PHE A 165 5.43 9.97 11.48
N ARG A 166 4.26 9.46 11.92
CA ARG A 166 3.00 10.18 11.75
C ARG A 166 3.03 11.54 12.45
N LYS A 167 3.57 11.60 13.66
CA LYS A 167 3.71 12.87 14.40
C LYS A 167 4.65 13.83 13.68
N ILE A 168 5.77 13.31 13.17
CA ILE A 168 6.74 14.11 12.40
C ILE A 168 6.07 14.73 11.15
N CYS A 169 5.26 13.95 10.44
CA CYS A 169 4.66 14.37 9.16
C CYS A 169 3.25 14.96 9.30
N GLY A 170 2.70 15.00 10.49
CA GLY A 170 1.34 15.52 10.72
C GLY A 170 0.25 14.68 10.06
N ILE A 171 0.36 13.36 10.12
CA ILE A 171 -0.57 12.44 9.46
C ILE A 171 -1.62 11.96 10.45
N ALA A 172 -2.90 12.16 10.11
CA ALA A 172 -4.02 11.72 10.95
C ALA A 172 -4.34 10.23 10.77
N GLY A 173 -4.18 9.70 9.56
CA GLY A 173 -4.44 8.28 9.29
C GLY A 173 -3.35 7.37 9.86
N ASN A 174 -3.62 6.07 9.90
CA ASN A 174 -2.67 5.08 10.39
C ASN A 174 -2.32 4.05 9.31
N VAL A 175 -1.19 3.38 9.47
CA VAL A 175 -0.73 2.33 8.57
C VAL A 175 -0.24 1.16 9.42
N TRP A 176 -0.57 -0.05 8.96
CA TRP A 176 -0.06 -1.28 9.57
C TRP A 176 0.48 -2.17 8.46
N PRO A 177 1.67 -2.76 8.63
CA PRO A 177 2.11 -3.80 7.69
C PRO A 177 1.26 -5.05 7.86
N ALA A 178 1.04 -5.76 6.77
CA ALA A 178 0.24 -7.00 6.81
C ALA A 178 0.92 -8.09 7.65
N SER A 179 2.25 -8.01 7.82
CA SER A 179 3.02 -8.93 8.66
C SER A 179 4.20 -8.21 9.29
N LEU A 180 4.65 -8.72 10.43
CA LEU A 180 5.85 -8.24 11.11
C LEU A 180 7.10 -9.05 10.75
N GLN A 181 6.97 -10.08 9.91
CA GLN A 181 8.10 -10.88 9.45
C GLN A 181 8.93 -10.12 8.43
N ASN A 182 10.23 -10.20 8.53
CA ASN A 182 11.15 -9.46 7.65
C ASN A 182 11.65 -10.29 6.45
N ASP A 183 11.28 -11.56 6.38
CA ASP A 183 11.77 -12.50 5.36
C ASP A 183 10.68 -12.94 4.38
N ILE A 184 9.55 -12.23 4.34
CA ILE A 184 8.44 -12.58 3.44
C ILE A 184 8.79 -12.17 2.00
N GLU A 185 8.54 -13.06 1.05
CA GLU A 185 8.67 -12.79 -0.37
C GLU A 185 7.36 -13.12 -1.10
N LEU A 186 7.01 -12.26 -2.04
CA LEU A 186 5.88 -12.51 -2.95
C LEU A 186 6.45 -13.04 -4.27
N SER A 187 5.96 -14.20 -4.68
CA SER A 187 6.35 -14.81 -5.94
C SER A 187 5.15 -15.06 -6.84
N ALA A 188 5.40 -15.23 -8.12
CA ALA A 188 4.36 -15.54 -9.09
C ALA A 188 4.86 -16.60 -10.08
N VAL A 189 3.92 -17.39 -10.61
CA VAL A 189 4.14 -18.28 -11.73
C VAL A 189 3.24 -17.81 -12.86
N LEU A 190 3.81 -17.60 -14.03
CA LEU A 190 3.06 -17.19 -15.22
C LEU A 190 2.46 -18.41 -15.91
N LYS A 191 1.43 -18.19 -16.73
CA LYS A 191 0.75 -19.28 -17.48
C LYS A 191 1.69 -20.04 -18.41
N ASN A 192 2.81 -19.41 -18.82
CA ASN A 192 3.82 -20.09 -19.64
C ASN A 192 4.85 -20.87 -18.81
N GLY A 193 4.66 -20.97 -17.49
CA GLY A 193 5.55 -21.69 -16.59
C GLY A 193 6.72 -20.89 -16.04
N LYS A 194 6.93 -19.67 -16.52
CA LYS A 194 8.03 -18.82 -16.01
C LYS A 194 7.76 -18.44 -14.55
N GLN A 195 8.82 -18.47 -13.73
CA GLN A 195 8.73 -18.11 -12.31
C GLN A 195 9.29 -16.71 -12.09
N LEU A 196 8.57 -15.92 -11.28
CA LEU A 196 8.99 -14.59 -10.84
C LEU A 196 9.09 -14.65 -9.31
N PRO A 197 10.30 -14.89 -8.78
CA PRO A 197 10.44 -15.22 -7.35
C PRO A 197 10.37 -14.02 -6.39
N GLN A 198 10.29 -12.79 -6.87
CA GLN A 198 10.28 -11.62 -6.01
C GLN A 198 9.26 -10.59 -6.50
N GLN A 199 8.71 -9.82 -5.58
CA GLN A 199 7.65 -8.84 -5.84
C GLN A 199 8.04 -7.83 -6.93
N HIS A 200 9.26 -7.31 -6.89
CA HIS A 200 9.65 -6.29 -7.87
C HIS A 200 9.72 -6.86 -9.31
N LEU A 201 10.02 -8.15 -9.46
CA LEU A 201 10.00 -8.79 -10.78
C LEU A 201 8.59 -8.89 -11.35
N ILE A 202 7.60 -9.01 -10.46
CA ILE A 202 6.20 -9.05 -10.87
C ILE A 202 5.76 -7.63 -11.33
N THR A 203 6.08 -6.63 -10.54
CA THR A 203 5.63 -5.25 -10.84
C THR A 203 6.35 -4.64 -12.04
N THR A 204 7.56 -5.11 -12.35
CA THR A 204 8.36 -4.58 -13.47
C THR A 204 8.42 -5.53 -14.66
N MET A 205 7.60 -6.59 -14.69
CA MET A 205 7.64 -7.57 -15.76
C MET A 205 7.45 -6.92 -17.15
N GLY A 206 8.11 -7.47 -18.15
CA GLY A 206 8.04 -6.96 -19.52
C GLY A 206 6.74 -7.31 -20.22
N GLU A 207 6.59 -6.81 -21.45
CA GLU A 207 5.37 -7.00 -22.26
C GLU A 207 5.04 -8.48 -22.47
N ALA A 208 6.04 -9.32 -22.77
CA ALA A 208 5.79 -10.73 -23.06
C ALA A 208 5.31 -11.48 -21.81
N ASP A 209 5.88 -11.17 -20.65
CA ASP A 209 5.47 -11.76 -19.38
C ASP A 209 4.07 -11.29 -18.99
N SER A 210 3.81 -10.00 -19.16
CA SER A 210 2.51 -9.42 -18.89
C SER A 210 1.42 -10.05 -19.79
N ALA A 211 1.75 -10.27 -21.07
CA ALA A 211 0.83 -10.91 -22.01
C ALA A 211 0.57 -12.38 -21.68
N ALA A 212 1.59 -13.09 -21.15
CA ALA A 212 1.41 -14.48 -20.72
C ALA A 212 0.40 -14.57 -19.57
N GLY A 213 0.43 -13.59 -18.67
CA GLY A 213 -0.50 -13.52 -17.54
C GLY A 213 -0.07 -14.37 -16.35
N ILE A 214 -0.49 -13.94 -15.19
CA ILE A 214 -0.17 -14.64 -13.92
C ILE A 214 -1.15 -15.80 -13.74
N GLU A 215 -0.60 -17.00 -13.51
CA GLU A 215 -1.37 -18.19 -13.18
C GLU A 215 -1.56 -18.32 -11.67
N ARG A 216 -0.50 -18.09 -10.89
CA ARG A 216 -0.53 -18.33 -9.44
C ARG A 216 0.43 -17.36 -8.74
N ILE A 217 0.05 -16.93 -7.54
CA ILE A 217 0.91 -16.15 -6.66
C ILE A 217 1.04 -16.88 -5.32
N ALA A 218 2.16 -16.63 -4.63
CA ALA A 218 2.40 -17.23 -3.32
C ALA A 218 3.21 -16.26 -2.45
N LEU A 219 2.91 -16.29 -1.15
CA LEU A 219 3.72 -15.64 -0.13
C LEU A 219 4.49 -16.70 0.62
N THR A 220 5.78 -16.54 0.74
CA THR A 220 6.65 -17.48 1.43
C THR A 220 7.58 -16.78 2.41
N ALA A 221 7.94 -17.47 3.48
CA ALA A 221 8.95 -17.03 4.44
C ALA A 221 9.86 -18.23 4.73
N ASP A 222 11.08 -17.95 5.12
CA ASP A 222 12.09 -19.01 5.32
C ASP A 222 11.71 -19.98 6.43
N LYS A 223 11.02 -19.52 7.46
CA LYS A 223 10.84 -20.31 8.68
C LYS A 223 9.39 -20.68 9.00
N ALA A 224 8.42 -20.02 8.40
CA ALA A 224 7.01 -20.25 8.72
C ALA A 224 6.12 -19.60 7.67
N SER A 225 4.88 -19.98 7.68
CA SER A 225 3.90 -19.28 6.85
C SER A 225 3.85 -17.80 7.26
N ALA A 226 3.78 -16.93 6.27
CA ALA A 226 3.62 -15.50 6.51
C ALA A 226 2.35 -15.23 7.32
N GLY A 227 2.50 -14.67 8.51
CA GLY A 227 1.39 -14.40 9.43
C GLY A 227 1.15 -12.91 9.63
N ILE A 228 -0.02 -12.59 10.16
CA ILE A 228 -0.40 -11.19 10.37
C ILE A 228 0.22 -10.60 11.63
N UNK A 229 0.34 -9.50 11.46
CA UNK A 229 0.89 -8.76 12.57
C UNK A 229 -0.19 -8.23 13.43
N UNK A 230 -0.45 -8.17 14.29
CA UNK A 230 -1.37 -7.52 14.99
C UNK A 230 -2.62 -7.07 14.28
N UNK A 231 -2.78 -7.74 13.56
CA UNK A 231 -3.78 -7.35 12.76
C UNK A 231 -5.01 -6.98 13.37
N UNK A 232 -4.95 -6.26 13.46
CA UNK A 232 -6.02 -5.77 13.97
C UNK A 232 -7.35 -6.18 13.50
N UNK A 233 -7.68 -6.90 13.90
CA UNK A 233 -8.98 -7.21 13.61
C UNK A 233 -9.84 -6.04 13.80
N UNK A 234 -9.38 -5.18 13.27
CA UNK A 234 -10.10 -4.02 13.43
C UNK A 234 -11.41 -4.04 12.77
N UNK A 235 -12.01 -3.63 13.19
CA UNK A 235 -13.27 -3.69 12.86
C UNK A 235 -14.05 -2.89 11.98
N UNK A 236 -14.29 -2.47 11.49
CA UNK A 236 -15.22 -1.71 10.89
C UNK A 236 -15.43 -1.96 9.44
N UNK A 237 -15.34 -1.44 8.77
CA UNK A 237 -15.65 -1.52 7.35
C UNK A 237 -14.39 -1.95 6.64
N UNK A 238 -14.39 -2.80 6.16
CA UNK A 238 -13.24 -3.21 5.43
C UNK A 238 -13.47 -2.81 4.01
N UNK A 239 -12.87 -2.09 3.70
CA UNK A 239 -12.85 -1.71 2.32
C UNK A 239 -11.68 -2.38 1.66
N UNK A 240 -11.93 -3.04 0.88
CA UNK A 240 -10.86 -3.64 0.18
C UNK A 240 -10.66 -2.85 -1.06
N UNK A 241 -9.94 -2.23 -1.03
CA UNK A 241 -9.54 -1.45 -2.18
C UNK A 241 -8.61 -2.25 -3.00
N UNK A 242 -8.97 -2.57 -3.89
CA UNK A 242 -8.13 -3.36 -4.70
C UNK A 242 -7.33 -2.51 -5.63
N UNK A 243 -6.45 -2.15 -5.30
CA UNK A 243 -5.48 -1.48 -6.16
C UNK A 243 -4.89 -2.55 -6.96
N UNK A 244 -4.33 -2.83 -7.40
CA UNK A 244 -3.66 -3.80 -8.20
C UNK A 244 -4.00 -5.19 -7.70
N UNK A 245 -4.07 -5.91 -8.46
CA UNK A 245 -4.45 -7.26 -8.33
C UNK A 245 -3.59 -8.04 -7.36
N UNK A 246 -2.43 -7.81 -7.34
CA UNK A 246 -1.50 -8.48 -6.53
C UNK A 246 -1.55 -8.01 -5.07
N UNK A 247 -1.95 -6.93 -4.86
CA UNK A 247 -1.95 -6.46 -3.52
C UNK A 247 -3.15 -6.98 -2.71
N UNK A 248 -4.17 -7.01 -3.26
CA UNK A 248 -5.38 -7.39 -2.55
C UNK A 248 -5.52 -8.89 -2.38
N UNK A 249 -5.15 -9.53 -3.22
CA UNK A 249 -5.24 -10.93 -3.22
C UNK A 249 -4.18 -11.51 -2.34
N UNK A 250 -3.18 -10.92 -2.37
CA UNK A 250 -2.05 -11.32 -1.58
C UNK A 250 -2.25 -11.06 -0.09
N UNK A 251 -2.89 -10.13 0.19
CA UNK A 251 -3.20 -9.90 1.54
C UNK A 251 -4.07 -10.99 2.15
N UNK A 252 -4.78 -11.50 1.46
CA UNK A 252 -5.55 -12.61 1.86
C UNK A 252 -4.72 -13.86 1.88
N UNK A 253 -3.72 -13.82 1.34
CA UNK A 253 -2.86 -14.96 1.29
C UNK A 253 -1.99 -15.08 2.52
N UNK A 254 -2.02 -14.16 3.24
CA UNK A 254 -1.34 -14.23 4.48
C UNK A 254 -2.17 -15.03 5.44
N UNK A 255 -1.68 -15.81 6.14
CA UNK A 255 -2.36 -16.64 7.05
C UNK A 255 -2.85 -15.81 8.14
N GLY A 256 -3.92 -15.85 8.41
CA GLY A 256 -4.63 -15.18 9.48
C GLY A 256 -5.43 -13.96 9.04
N VAL A 257 -5.10 -13.37 7.90
CA VAL A 257 -5.85 -12.19 7.44
C VAL A 257 -7.28 -12.59 7.05
N ALA A 258 -7.45 -13.66 6.31
CA ALA A 258 -8.79 -14.11 5.90
C ALA A 258 -9.65 -14.44 7.11
N GLU A 259 -9.08 -15.12 8.10
CA GLU A 259 -9.79 -15.45 9.35
C GLU A 259 -10.16 -14.17 10.13
N ALA A 260 -9.30 -13.22 10.20
CA ALA A 260 -9.59 -11.95 10.91
C ALA A 260 -10.72 -11.18 10.21
N VAL A 261 -10.67 -11.12 8.88
CA VAL A 261 -11.72 -10.45 8.08
C VAL A 261 -13.05 -11.19 8.24
N ALA A 262 -13.03 -12.52 8.17
CA ALA A 262 -14.24 -13.35 8.36
C ALA A 262 -14.82 -13.19 9.76
N GLY A 263 -13.94 -13.14 10.76
CA GLY A 263 -14.35 -13.01 12.17
C GLY A 263 -15.05 -11.71 12.50
N ASN A 264 -14.80 -10.67 11.73
CA ASN A 264 -15.47 -9.38 11.92
C ASN A 264 -16.80 -9.39 11.15
N ARG A 265 -17.83 -9.95 11.80
CA ARG A 265 -19.16 -10.15 11.19
C ARG A 265 -19.95 -8.86 11.04
N LEU A 266 -19.62 -7.84 11.82
CA LEU A 266 -20.35 -6.56 11.81
C LEU A 266 -19.89 -5.62 10.71
N ALA A 267 -18.67 -5.79 10.21
CA ALA A 267 -18.10 -4.88 9.23
C ALA A 267 -18.67 -5.14 7.84
N GLY A 268 -19.02 -4.08 7.14
CA GLY A 268 -19.23 -4.13 5.68
C GLY A 268 -17.90 -4.42 4.99
N LYS A 269 -17.91 -5.28 3.99
CA LYS A 269 -16.70 -5.67 3.27
C LYS A 269 -16.87 -5.32 1.79
N VAL A 270 -16.08 -4.35 1.34
CA VAL A 270 -16.27 -3.69 0.05
C VAL A 270 -15.05 -3.94 -0.84
N PHE A 271 -15.29 -4.45 -2.03
CA PHE A 271 -14.25 -4.57 -3.07
C PHE A 271 -14.38 -3.37 -4.00
N VAL A 272 -13.31 -2.59 -4.17
CA VAL A 272 -13.30 -1.43 -5.06
C VAL A 272 -12.49 -1.79 -6.31
N GLY A 273 -13.14 -1.77 -7.47
CA GLY A 273 -12.55 -2.17 -8.73
C GLY A 273 -11.58 -1.13 -9.30
N ASN A 274 -10.57 -1.61 -10.00
CA ASN A 274 -9.59 -0.76 -10.67
C ASN A 274 -10.21 -0.01 -11.85
N ILE A 275 -9.73 1.20 -12.11
CA ILE A 275 -10.12 1.99 -13.31
C ILE A 275 -9.34 1.49 -14.53
N LEU A 276 -8.04 1.29 -14.40
CA LEU A 276 -7.17 0.87 -15.49
C LEU A 276 -6.59 -0.52 -15.22
N GLN A 277 -6.23 -1.21 -16.29
CA GLN A 277 -5.42 -2.41 -16.19
C GLN A 277 -3.97 -2.03 -15.87
N CYS A 278 -3.22 -2.98 -15.34
CA CYS A 278 -1.78 -2.85 -15.13
C CYS A 278 -1.10 -4.10 -15.72
N ARG A 279 0.21 -4.16 -15.59
CA ARG A 279 0.95 -5.32 -16.13
C ARG A 279 0.48 -6.65 -15.54
N GLU A 280 0.09 -6.62 -14.27
CA GLU A 280 -0.38 -7.81 -13.54
C GLU A 280 -1.77 -8.27 -13.96
N THR A 281 -2.60 -7.34 -14.48
CA THR A 281 -4.01 -7.61 -14.79
C THR A 281 -4.31 -7.53 -16.28
N ARG A 282 -3.27 -7.50 -17.12
CA ARG A 282 -3.44 -7.36 -18.56
C ARG A 282 -4.33 -8.48 -19.12
N GLY A 283 -5.31 -8.08 -19.94
CA GLY A 283 -6.23 -9.02 -20.58
C GLY A 283 -7.32 -9.57 -19.68
N ARG A 284 -7.38 -9.10 -18.44
CA ARG A 284 -8.41 -9.53 -17.49
C ARG A 284 -9.46 -8.44 -17.31
N ASP A 285 -10.64 -8.84 -16.91
CA ASP A 285 -11.69 -7.89 -16.53
C ASP A 285 -11.93 -7.93 -15.00
N LEU A 286 -12.82 -7.06 -14.53
CA LEU A 286 -13.08 -6.94 -13.11
C LEU A 286 -13.70 -8.22 -12.53
N ALA A 287 -14.55 -8.89 -13.30
CA ALA A 287 -15.14 -10.18 -12.88
C ALA A 287 -14.04 -11.24 -12.69
N ASP A 288 -13.03 -11.26 -13.58
CA ASP A 288 -11.87 -12.17 -13.44
C ASP A 288 -11.10 -11.89 -12.13
N LEU A 289 -10.89 -10.61 -11.80
CA LEU A 289 -10.17 -10.24 -10.58
C LEU A 289 -10.97 -10.65 -9.34
N LEU A 290 -12.27 -10.42 -9.37
CA LEU A 290 -13.15 -10.79 -8.28
C LEU A 290 -13.22 -12.31 -8.12
N GLY A 291 -13.24 -13.04 -9.24
CA GLY A 291 -13.19 -14.50 -9.24
C GLY A 291 -11.90 -15.04 -8.64
N SER A 292 -10.76 -14.41 -8.97
CA SER A 292 -9.46 -14.78 -8.39
C SER A 292 -9.43 -14.52 -6.88
N PHE A 293 -9.99 -13.39 -6.45
CA PHE A 293 -10.11 -13.09 -5.02
C PHE A 293 -10.94 -14.17 -4.33
N ALA A 294 -12.09 -14.53 -4.90
CA ALA A 294 -12.98 -15.54 -4.33
C ALA A 294 -12.31 -16.91 -4.26
N ALA A 295 -11.56 -17.29 -5.29
CA ALA A 295 -10.84 -18.56 -5.30
C ALA A 295 -9.77 -18.60 -4.21
N THR A 296 -8.97 -17.54 -4.10
CA THR A 296 -7.95 -17.45 -3.05
C THR A 296 -8.58 -17.48 -1.66
N TRP A 297 -9.70 -16.77 -1.48
CA TRP A 297 -10.43 -16.77 -0.21
C TRP A 297 -10.85 -18.19 0.18
N ARG A 298 -11.49 -18.91 -0.76
CA ARG A 298 -11.96 -20.27 -0.49
C ARG A 298 -10.82 -21.24 -0.17
N GLU A 299 -9.71 -21.08 -0.91
CA GLU A 299 -8.51 -21.90 -0.64
C GLU A 299 -7.98 -21.67 0.78
N ARG A 300 -7.89 -20.39 1.19
CA ARG A 300 -7.33 -20.03 2.52
C ARG A 300 -8.27 -20.34 3.67
N THR A 301 -9.57 -20.36 3.44
CA THR A 301 -10.58 -20.57 4.50
C THR A 301 -11.24 -21.94 4.42
N SER A 302 -10.63 -22.89 3.73
CA SER A 302 -11.17 -24.25 3.57
C SER A 302 -12.62 -24.24 3.01
N GLY A 303 -12.86 -23.36 2.05
CA GLY A 303 -14.13 -23.31 1.34
C GLY A 303 -15.18 -22.39 1.93
N ALA A 304 -14.83 -21.56 2.91
CA ALA A 304 -15.80 -20.63 3.49
C ALA A 304 -16.36 -19.65 2.45
N ALA A 305 -17.57 -19.20 2.67
CA ALA A 305 -18.23 -18.22 1.80
C ALA A 305 -17.42 -16.91 1.75
N VAL A 306 -17.36 -16.31 0.57
CA VAL A 306 -16.68 -15.03 0.38
C VAL A 306 -17.48 -13.96 1.14
N PRO A 307 -16.83 -13.17 2.02
CA PRO A 307 -17.56 -12.30 2.93
C PRO A 307 -17.91 -10.93 2.34
N LEU A 308 -17.75 -10.73 1.03
CA LEU A 308 -18.01 -9.42 0.43
C LEU A 308 -19.48 -9.04 0.55
N THR A 309 -19.73 -7.83 1.01
CA THR A 309 -21.09 -7.27 1.08
C THR A 309 -21.38 -6.40 -0.14
N HIS A 310 -20.36 -5.73 -0.67
CA HIS A 310 -20.53 -4.79 -1.79
C HIS A 310 -19.33 -4.84 -2.73
N VAL A 311 -19.58 -4.55 -4.00
CA VAL A 311 -18.53 -4.35 -5.02
C VAL A 311 -18.79 -3.00 -5.67
N VAL A 312 -17.80 -2.11 -5.61
CA VAL A 312 -17.82 -0.80 -6.27
C VAL A 312 -17.13 -0.95 -7.62
N ALA A 313 -17.85 -0.71 -8.70
CA ALA A 313 -17.33 -0.87 -10.07
C ALA A 313 -17.58 0.40 -10.88
N ASN A 314 -16.56 0.83 -11.62
CA ASN A 314 -16.64 2.05 -12.41
C ASN A 314 -17.46 1.83 -13.69
N ARG A 315 -18.44 2.70 -13.90
CA ARG A 315 -19.09 2.86 -15.19
C ARG A 315 -18.36 3.98 -15.90
N GLN A 316 -17.61 3.62 -16.93
CA GLN A 316 -16.77 4.55 -17.66
C GLN A 316 -17.63 5.65 -18.31
N PHE A 317 -17.32 6.92 -18.06
CA PHE A 317 -18.15 8.01 -18.60
C PHE A 317 -17.89 8.25 -20.09
N LEU A 318 -16.76 7.75 -20.62
CA LEU A 318 -16.49 7.74 -22.07
C LEU A 318 -16.38 6.28 -22.55
N PRO A 319 -17.50 5.58 -22.73
CA PRO A 319 -17.45 4.12 -22.96
C PRO A 319 -16.81 3.72 -24.30
N PHE A 320 -16.69 4.64 -25.25
CA PHE A 320 -15.99 4.38 -26.51
C PHE A 320 -14.47 4.42 -26.35
N GLU A 321 -13.95 4.98 -25.29
CA GLU A 321 -12.51 5.12 -25.05
C GLU A 321 -12.01 3.83 -24.39
N LYS A 322 -11.27 3.02 -25.15
CA LYS A 322 -10.81 1.72 -24.64
C LYS A 322 -9.46 1.80 -23.92
N ARG A 323 -8.72 2.88 -24.12
CA ARG A 323 -7.38 3.06 -23.55
C ARG A 323 -7.17 4.51 -23.16
N LEU A 324 -6.38 4.71 -22.11
CA LEU A 324 -5.87 6.02 -21.74
C LEU A 324 -4.37 6.01 -22.08
N GLY A 325 -4.02 6.65 -23.20
CA GLY A 325 -2.68 6.51 -23.76
C GLY A 325 -2.40 5.04 -24.11
N SER A 326 -1.34 4.48 -23.55
CA SER A 326 -0.98 3.08 -23.79
C SER A 326 -1.69 2.08 -22.86
N THR A 327 -2.41 2.58 -21.84
CA THR A 327 -2.96 1.73 -20.78
C THR A 327 -4.45 1.44 -21.03
N PRO A 328 -4.86 0.17 -21.11
CA PRO A 328 -6.28 -0.15 -21.29
C PRO A 328 -7.10 0.16 -20.05
N TYR A 329 -8.36 0.56 -20.26
CA TYR A 329 -9.33 0.60 -19.17
C TYR A 329 -9.65 -0.82 -18.71
N MET A 330 -10.04 -0.94 -17.43
CA MET A 330 -10.44 -2.22 -16.84
C MET A 330 -11.89 -2.50 -17.25
N PRO A 331 -12.16 -3.51 -18.08
CA PRO A 331 -13.57 -3.84 -18.37
C PRO A 331 -14.22 -4.47 -17.14
N ASN A 332 -15.53 -4.30 -17.03
CA ASN A 332 -16.27 -4.92 -15.93
C ASN A 332 -16.52 -6.41 -16.13
N GLY A 333 -16.66 -6.85 -17.41
CA GLY A 333 -16.97 -8.24 -17.70
C GLY A 333 -18.33 -8.63 -17.14
N ALA A 334 -18.47 -9.90 -16.75
CA ALA A 334 -19.70 -10.44 -16.16
C ALA A 334 -19.82 -10.09 -14.67
N ILE A 335 -19.60 -8.82 -14.32
CA ILE A 335 -19.54 -8.40 -12.90
C ILE A 335 -20.88 -8.57 -12.19
N ARG A 336 -22.01 -8.37 -12.90
CA ARG A 336 -23.35 -8.51 -12.30
C ARG A 336 -23.59 -9.95 -11.86
N GLU A 337 -23.26 -10.89 -12.73
CA GLU A 337 -23.41 -12.33 -12.47
C GLU A 337 -22.47 -12.75 -11.33
N MET A 338 -21.23 -12.26 -11.38
CA MET A 338 -20.24 -12.58 -10.33
C MET A 338 -20.68 -12.05 -8.97
N CYS A 339 -21.19 -10.84 -8.89
CA CYS A 339 -21.69 -10.26 -7.64
C CYS A 339 -22.89 -11.07 -7.13
N ALA A 340 -23.81 -11.46 -8.02
CA ALA A 340 -24.95 -12.27 -7.63
C ALA A 340 -24.52 -13.63 -7.07
N ASP A 341 -23.54 -14.27 -7.70
CA ASP A 341 -23.02 -15.56 -7.24
C ASP A 341 -22.35 -15.45 -5.87
N LEU A 342 -21.72 -14.31 -5.57
CA LEU A 342 -21.06 -14.08 -4.29
C LEU A 342 -22.00 -13.52 -3.21
N GLY A 343 -23.21 -13.12 -3.58
CA GLY A 343 -24.14 -12.50 -2.65
C GLY A 343 -23.78 -11.07 -2.29
N ALA A 344 -23.03 -10.37 -3.16
CA ALA A 344 -22.59 -9.01 -2.94
C ALA A 344 -23.42 -8.03 -3.76
N GLU A 345 -23.74 -6.88 -3.19
CA GLU A 345 -24.43 -5.81 -3.89
C GLU A 345 -23.45 -5.08 -4.82
N LEU A 346 -23.84 -4.89 -6.08
CA LEU A 346 -23.03 -4.15 -7.06
C LEU A 346 -23.40 -2.67 -7.04
N LEU A 347 -22.41 -1.83 -6.74
CA LEU A 347 -22.54 -0.36 -6.74
C LEU A 347 -21.82 0.18 -7.98
N LEU A 348 -22.54 0.19 -9.10
CA LEU A 348 -22.02 0.63 -10.38
C LEU A 348 -22.26 2.13 -10.55
N GLY A 349 -21.19 2.91 -10.65
CA GLY A 349 -21.24 4.37 -10.73
C GLY A 349 -20.04 4.95 -11.45
N GLU A 350 -19.99 6.27 -11.55
CA GLU A 350 -18.88 6.98 -12.17
C GLU A 350 -17.87 7.35 -11.09
N TYR A 351 -16.80 6.57 -11.00
CA TYR A 351 -15.77 6.71 -9.97
C TYR A 351 -14.41 7.12 -10.53
N GLU A 352 -14.35 7.42 -11.85
CA GLU A 352 -13.12 7.94 -12.45
C GLU A 352 -13.07 9.45 -12.30
N ASP A 353 -11.89 9.98 -11.91
CA ASP A 353 -11.67 11.42 -11.81
C ASP A 353 -11.65 12.04 -13.22
N ALA A 354 -12.51 13.03 -13.45
CA ALA A 354 -12.65 13.68 -14.76
C ALA A 354 -11.41 14.49 -15.15
N TRP A 355 -10.65 14.98 -14.17
CA TRP A 355 -9.45 15.79 -14.40
C TRP A 355 -8.17 14.96 -14.37
N GLN A 356 -8.13 13.95 -13.51
CA GLN A 356 -7.00 13.03 -13.43
C GLN A 356 -7.42 11.66 -13.95
N ARG A 357 -7.61 11.60 -15.26
CA ARG A 357 -8.13 10.42 -15.93
C ARG A 357 -7.33 9.17 -15.56
N GLY A 358 -8.03 8.07 -15.42
CA GLY A 358 -7.43 6.79 -15.04
C GLY A 358 -7.28 6.58 -13.54
N GLN A 359 -7.57 7.61 -12.74
CA GLN A 359 -7.53 7.51 -11.29
C GLN A 359 -8.94 7.59 -10.73
N HIS A 360 -9.12 7.09 -9.51
CA HIS A 360 -10.41 7.22 -8.83
C HIS A 360 -10.67 8.67 -8.42
N ASP A 361 -11.91 9.09 -8.58
CA ASP A 361 -12.43 10.28 -7.92
C ASP A 361 -12.52 9.96 -6.42
N GLY A 362 -11.60 10.51 -5.66
CA GLY A 362 -11.49 10.20 -4.23
C GLY A 362 -12.73 10.58 -3.45
N GLU A 363 -13.37 11.71 -3.78
CA GLU A 363 -14.61 12.13 -3.09
C GLU A 363 -15.75 11.15 -3.40
N ALA A 364 -15.93 10.77 -4.67
CA ALA A 364 -17.00 9.84 -5.05
C ALA A 364 -16.82 8.50 -4.35
N VAL A 365 -15.58 7.98 -4.29
CA VAL A 365 -15.31 6.72 -3.60
C VAL A 365 -15.51 6.87 -2.09
N ALA A 366 -15.00 7.95 -1.50
CA ALA A 366 -15.15 8.19 -0.07
C ALA A 366 -16.63 8.33 0.33
N ASP A 367 -17.43 9.01 -0.50
CA ASP A 367 -18.86 9.18 -0.24
C ASP A 367 -19.57 7.83 -0.20
N ILE A 368 -19.31 6.96 -1.20
CA ILE A 368 -19.97 5.65 -1.23
C ILE A 368 -19.51 4.78 -0.04
N LEU A 369 -18.21 4.84 0.32
CA LEU A 369 -17.71 4.06 1.45
C LEU A 369 -18.30 4.53 2.78
N THR A 370 -18.43 5.86 2.97
CA THR A 370 -19.00 6.39 4.20
C THR A 370 -20.52 6.14 4.28
N ALA A 371 -21.20 6.13 3.13
CA ALA A 371 -22.63 5.81 3.10
C ALA A 371 -22.93 4.36 3.53
N LEU A 372 -21.95 3.46 3.42
CA LEU A 372 -22.10 2.06 3.82
C LEU A 372 -21.77 1.82 5.30
N LEU A 373 -21.33 2.84 6.03
CA LEU A 373 -21.04 2.69 7.46
C LEU A 373 -22.34 2.57 8.27
N PRO A 374 -22.33 1.80 9.34
CA PRO A 374 -23.51 1.76 10.22
C PRO A 374 -23.80 3.15 10.82
N ALA A 375 -25.08 3.44 10.99
CA ALA A 375 -25.53 4.70 11.55
C ALA A 375 -25.10 4.87 13.02
#